data_d30f834c03158eafeec61baace3b88c7
#
_entry.id   d30f834c03158eafeec61baace3b88c7
#
_cell.length_a   1.000
_cell.length_b   1.000
_cell.length_c   1.000
_cell.angle_alpha   90.00
_cell.angle_beta   90.00
_cell.angle_gamma   90.00
#
_symmetry.space_group_name_H-M   'P 1'
#
loop_
_entity.id
_entity.type
_entity.pdbx_description
1 polymer ?
#
loop_
_entity_poly.entity_id
_entity_poly.type
_entity_poly.pdbx_seq_one_letter_code
_entity_poly.pdbx_strand_id
1 'polypeptide(L)'
;MCIRDRVVYDIHENTIQSILQKKWLNPFAKLIAIVGYFILEKLSKLFFHHYILAEDSYKSFIKNNSTVIYNYPIIKDYNHQNVKKEYDLVYIGDITEDRGALIMIKTLLTLKKSIPKINLALIGNVPPILEDALIRSISRNGLDNNIRLFGYMNYYDAMQIVCKSKIGLCLLKPKKNYIESYPTKLFDYMQVGVPFVCSNFPLYDNLLNKCNAGLSIDPLNIKGISSTIIGLFDDSEKYNNLSKNGINALNKEYNWLAQENKLFHLIQSS
;
A
#
# COMPACT_ATOMS: atom_id res chain seq x y z
N MET A 1 26.04 10.66 -36.21
CA MET A 1 25.03 11.54 -35.59
C MET A 1 25.06 11.20 -34.12
N CYS A 2 25.77 12.01 -33.29
CA CYS A 2 25.83 11.72 -31.85
C CYS A 2 24.52 12.20 -31.25
N ILE A 3 23.64 11.25 -30.96
CA ILE A 3 22.49 11.47 -30.09
C ILE A 3 23.10 11.70 -28.69
N ARG A 4 23.00 12.90 -28.15
CA ARG A 4 23.29 13.13 -26.73
C ARG A 4 22.19 12.41 -25.95
N ASP A 5 22.43 11.16 -25.64
CA ASP A 5 21.50 10.38 -24.84
C ASP A 5 21.49 10.97 -23.43
N ARG A 6 20.41 11.66 -23.10
CA ARG A 6 20.16 12.09 -21.73
C ARG A 6 19.70 10.86 -20.96
N VAL A 7 20.43 10.50 -19.94
CA VAL A 7 20.10 9.38 -19.08
C VAL A 7 19.27 9.90 -17.91
N VAL A 8 18.07 9.35 -17.76
CA VAL A 8 17.17 9.58 -16.64
C VAL A 8 17.23 8.35 -15.71
N TYR A 9 17.42 8.58 -14.44
CA TYR A 9 17.44 7.52 -13.44
C TYR A 9 16.15 7.54 -12.62
N ASP A 10 15.41 6.44 -12.65
CA ASP A 10 14.14 6.27 -11.96
C ASP A 10 14.35 5.55 -10.61
N ILE A 11 13.97 6.22 -9.50
CA ILE A 11 14.19 5.77 -8.12
C ILE A 11 12.84 5.37 -7.53
N HIS A 12 12.62 4.06 -7.41
CA HIS A 12 11.41 3.47 -6.84
C HIS A 12 11.52 3.12 -5.35
N GLU A 13 12.74 2.98 -4.82
CA GLU A 13 12.96 2.56 -3.44
C GLU A 13 14.12 3.34 -2.79
N ASN A 14 14.01 3.55 -1.49
CA ASN A 14 15.14 3.98 -0.70
C ASN A 14 16.09 2.79 -0.47
N THR A 15 17.08 2.62 -1.33
CA THR A 15 18.01 1.48 -1.34
C THR A 15 18.71 1.28 -0.01
N ILE A 16 19.11 2.37 0.68
CA ILE A 16 19.76 2.30 1.98
C ILE A 16 18.80 1.68 3.02
N GLN A 17 17.55 2.13 3.05
CA GLN A 17 16.55 1.58 3.96
C GLN A 17 16.24 0.11 3.63
N SER A 18 16.18 -0.25 2.35
CA SER A 18 16.02 -1.63 1.90
C SER A 18 17.18 -2.52 2.37
N ILE A 19 18.44 -2.07 2.27
CA ILE A 19 19.61 -2.81 2.77
C ILE A 19 19.53 -3.00 4.31
N LEU A 20 19.19 -1.96 5.04
CA LEU A 20 19.08 -2.00 6.51
C LEU A 20 18.02 -3.00 7.00
N GLN A 21 16.91 -3.15 6.25
CA GLN A 21 15.81 -4.04 6.59
C GLN A 21 16.07 -5.52 6.28
N LYS A 22 17.08 -5.84 5.45
CA LYS A 22 17.41 -7.24 5.11
C LYS A 22 17.94 -8.00 6.33
N LYS A 23 17.11 -8.86 6.92
CA LYS A 23 17.44 -9.63 8.12
C LYS A 23 18.53 -10.69 7.90
N TRP A 24 18.72 -11.15 6.65
CA TRP A 24 19.72 -12.15 6.28
C TRP A 24 21.13 -11.59 6.08
N LEU A 25 21.29 -10.26 5.98
CA LEU A 25 22.60 -9.62 5.93
C LEU A 25 23.12 -9.32 7.33
N ASN A 26 24.36 -9.74 7.62
CA ASN A 26 25.04 -9.37 8.85
C ASN A 26 25.41 -7.87 8.86
N PRO A 27 25.68 -7.25 10.02
CA PRO A 27 25.97 -5.82 10.13
C PRO A 27 27.15 -5.34 9.26
N PHE A 28 28.20 -6.15 9.14
CA PHE A 28 29.39 -5.82 8.35
C PHE A 28 29.06 -5.81 6.84
N ALA A 29 28.33 -6.81 6.34
CA ALA A 29 27.88 -6.84 4.97
C ALA A 29 26.92 -5.68 4.63
N LYS A 30 26.07 -5.27 5.57
CA LYS A 30 25.22 -4.07 5.41
C LYS A 30 26.08 -2.81 5.26
N LEU A 31 27.09 -2.65 6.09
CA LEU A 31 27.99 -1.48 6.01
C LEU A 31 28.69 -1.41 4.65
N ILE A 32 29.28 -2.54 4.19
CA ILE A 32 29.92 -2.61 2.86
C ILE A 32 28.93 -2.26 1.76
N ALA A 33 27.71 -2.82 1.79
CA ALA A 33 26.69 -2.55 0.78
C ALA A 33 26.24 -1.08 0.77
N ILE A 34 26.12 -0.45 1.95
CA ILE A 34 25.77 0.97 2.07
C ILE A 34 26.90 1.87 1.55
N VAL A 35 28.15 1.58 1.90
CA VAL A 35 29.31 2.34 1.41
C VAL A 35 29.44 2.19 -0.10
N GLY A 36 29.30 0.97 -0.63
CA GLY A 36 29.32 0.69 -2.07
C GLY A 36 28.21 1.46 -2.80
N TYR A 37 26.99 1.45 -2.24
CA TYR A 37 25.87 2.22 -2.79
C TYR A 37 26.15 3.74 -2.81
N PHE A 38 26.72 4.29 -1.74
CA PHE A 38 27.10 5.71 -1.67
C PHE A 38 28.12 6.11 -2.73
N ILE A 39 29.11 5.25 -2.99
CA ILE A 39 30.11 5.48 -4.04
C ILE A 39 29.43 5.45 -5.40
N LEU A 40 28.62 4.43 -5.66
CA LEU A 40 27.87 4.31 -6.92
C LEU A 40 26.92 5.49 -7.13
N GLU A 41 26.21 5.93 -6.09
CA GLU A 41 25.33 7.10 -6.15
C GLU A 41 26.10 8.40 -6.48
N LYS A 42 27.28 8.58 -5.88
CA LYS A 42 28.14 9.74 -6.24
C LYS A 42 28.62 9.68 -7.68
N LEU A 43 29.05 8.51 -8.16
CA LEU A 43 29.50 8.31 -9.52
C LEU A 43 28.34 8.48 -10.52
N SER A 44 27.16 8.02 -10.17
CA SER A 44 25.96 8.12 -11.01
C SER A 44 25.57 9.57 -11.33
N LYS A 45 25.85 10.50 -10.41
CA LYS A 45 25.61 11.94 -10.64
C LYS A 45 26.44 12.53 -11.79
N LEU A 46 27.49 11.85 -12.22
CA LEU A 46 28.27 12.25 -13.40
C LEU A 46 27.62 11.82 -14.71
N PHE A 47 26.74 10.81 -14.67
CA PHE A 47 26.14 10.20 -15.86
C PHE A 47 24.65 10.50 -16.00
N PHE A 48 23.92 10.70 -14.88
CA PHE A 48 22.50 10.95 -14.90
C PHE A 48 22.18 12.45 -14.94
N HIS A 49 21.36 12.83 -15.91
CA HIS A 49 20.99 14.22 -16.16
C HIS A 49 19.77 14.63 -15.34
N HIS A 50 18.88 13.65 -15.05
CA HIS A 50 17.67 13.88 -14.29
C HIS A 50 17.27 12.63 -13.48
N TYR A 51 16.55 12.85 -12.40
CA TYR A 51 16.06 11.79 -11.52
C TYR A 51 14.52 11.82 -11.47
N ILE A 52 13.90 10.66 -11.64
CA ILE A 52 12.49 10.46 -11.33
C ILE A 52 12.42 9.86 -9.93
N LEU A 53 11.57 10.40 -9.08
CA LEU A 53 11.40 9.97 -7.70
C LEU A 53 9.97 9.44 -7.52
N ALA A 54 9.82 8.20 -7.06
CA ALA A 54 8.50 7.63 -6.82
C ALA A 54 7.79 8.23 -5.59
N GLU A 55 8.54 8.93 -4.70
CA GLU A 55 8.03 9.51 -3.45
C GLU A 55 8.69 10.86 -3.15
N ASP A 56 7.93 11.78 -2.54
CA ASP A 56 8.48 13.08 -2.12
C ASP A 56 9.60 12.98 -1.08
N SER A 57 9.57 11.95 -0.24
CA SER A 57 10.59 11.71 0.78
C SER A 57 11.99 11.56 0.19
N TYR A 58 12.10 11.12 -1.07
CA TYR A 58 13.38 10.93 -1.76
C TYR A 58 14.06 12.25 -2.14
N LYS A 59 13.34 13.39 -2.14
CA LYS A 59 13.94 14.72 -2.28
C LYS A 59 14.93 15.06 -1.15
N SER A 60 14.84 14.37 0.00
CA SER A 60 15.76 14.56 1.12
C SER A 60 17.21 14.21 0.75
N PHE A 61 17.43 13.29 -0.19
CA PHE A 61 18.76 12.87 -0.64
C PHE A 61 19.04 13.19 -2.11
N ILE A 62 18.02 13.41 -2.95
CA ILE A 62 18.17 13.92 -4.32
C ILE A 62 17.52 15.30 -4.42
N LYS A 63 18.34 16.36 -4.22
CA LYS A 63 17.83 17.74 -4.11
C LYS A 63 17.63 18.45 -5.45
N ASN A 64 18.45 18.12 -6.45
CA ASN A 64 18.50 18.86 -7.72
C ASN A 64 18.18 17.93 -8.88
N ASN A 65 17.66 18.49 -9.97
CA ASN A 65 17.35 17.79 -11.22
C ASN A 65 16.46 16.55 -10.99
N SER A 66 15.40 16.70 -10.20
CA SER A 66 14.48 15.61 -9.91
C SER A 66 13.03 16.03 -10.05
N THR A 67 12.21 15.09 -10.55
CA THR A 67 10.75 15.22 -10.64
C THR A 67 10.09 14.07 -9.92
N VAL A 68 9.06 14.38 -9.11
CA VAL A 68 8.28 13.33 -8.43
C VAL A 68 7.18 12.85 -9.35
N ILE A 69 7.21 11.55 -9.64
CA ILE A 69 6.21 10.83 -10.44
C ILE A 69 5.76 9.63 -9.60
N TYR A 70 4.58 9.74 -9.00
CA TYR A 70 4.06 8.70 -8.12
C TYR A 70 3.59 7.46 -8.86
N ASN A 71 3.72 6.29 -8.23
CA ASN A 71 3.22 5.01 -8.72
C ASN A 71 1.69 4.89 -8.50
N TYR A 72 0.93 5.80 -9.08
CA TYR A 72 -0.53 5.73 -9.05
C TYR A 72 -1.06 4.72 -10.08
N PRO A 73 -2.20 4.08 -9.83
CA PRO A 73 -2.73 3.08 -10.73
C PRO A 73 -3.23 3.68 -12.05
N ILE A 74 -3.21 2.85 -13.09
CA ILE A 74 -3.99 3.10 -14.31
C ILE A 74 -5.44 2.80 -13.97
N ILE A 75 -6.34 3.76 -14.24
CA ILE A 75 -7.77 3.55 -14.02
C ILE A 75 -8.26 2.46 -14.96
N LYS A 76 -8.93 1.46 -14.40
CA LYS A 76 -9.58 0.36 -15.11
C LYS A 76 -11.02 0.24 -14.64
N ASP A 77 -11.91 -0.12 -15.56
CA ASP A 77 -13.27 -0.47 -15.19
C ASP A 77 -13.31 -1.92 -14.70
N TYR A 78 -13.68 -2.07 -13.43
CA TYR A 78 -13.86 -3.39 -12.79
C TYR A 78 -15.32 -3.77 -12.63
N ASN A 79 -16.26 -3.02 -13.27
CA ASN A 79 -17.71 -3.22 -13.12
C ASN A 79 -18.15 -3.33 -11.65
N HIS A 80 -17.54 -2.48 -10.80
CA HIS A 80 -17.74 -2.55 -9.34
C HIS A 80 -19.11 -2.10 -8.87
N GLN A 81 -19.93 -1.50 -9.75
CA GLN A 81 -21.29 -1.07 -9.43
C GLN A 81 -22.21 -2.28 -9.31
N ASN A 82 -23.01 -2.31 -8.23
CA ASN A 82 -23.99 -3.37 -7.95
C ASN A 82 -23.40 -4.77 -7.71
N VAL A 83 -22.10 -4.88 -7.43
CA VAL A 83 -21.47 -6.16 -7.08
C VAL A 83 -21.91 -6.60 -5.70
N LYS A 84 -22.44 -7.82 -5.58
CA LYS A 84 -22.77 -8.42 -4.30
C LYS A 84 -21.51 -8.56 -3.43
N LYS A 85 -21.54 -7.98 -2.24
CA LYS A 85 -20.42 -8.07 -1.29
C LYS A 85 -20.39 -9.48 -0.65
N GLU A 86 -19.26 -10.16 -0.80
CA GLU A 86 -19.00 -11.50 -0.30
C GLU A 86 -18.08 -11.47 0.92
N TYR A 87 -17.20 -10.46 1.01
CA TYR A 87 -16.23 -10.30 2.08
C TYR A 87 -16.49 -9.01 2.86
N ASP A 88 -16.41 -9.10 4.19
CA ASP A 88 -16.52 -7.92 5.04
C ASP A 88 -15.24 -7.10 5.02
N LEU A 89 -14.10 -7.79 5.04
CA LEU A 89 -12.77 -7.18 5.04
C LEU A 89 -11.90 -7.77 3.93
N VAL A 90 -10.99 -6.96 3.38
CA VAL A 90 -10.02 -7.41 2.39
C VAL A 90 -8.65 -6.80 2.63
N TYR A 91 -7.62 -7.58 2.37
CA TYR A 91 -6.24 -7.13 2.24
C TYR A 91 -5.65 -7.65 0.94
N ILE A 92 -4.95 -6.77 0.20
CA ILE A 92 -4.23 -7.11 -1.03
C ILE A 92 -2.75 -6.74 -0.90
N GLY A 93 -1.86 -7.65 -1.33
CA GLY A 93 -0.40 -7.53 -1.32
C GLY A 93 0.27 -8.59 -0.45
N ASP A 94 1.62 -8.61 -0.40
CA ASP A 94 2.32 -9.61 0.42
C ASP A 94 1.88 -9.60 1.86
N ILE A 95 1.61 -10.77 2.40
CA ILE A 95 1.09 -10.97 3.75
C ILE A 95 2.28 -11.22 4.68
N THR A 96 2.81 -10.13 5.25
CA THR A 96 3.96 -10.18 6.16
C THR A 96 3.61 -9.62 7.53
N GLU A 97 4.43 -9.94 8.52
CA GLU A 97 4.27 -9.40 9.87
C GLU A 97 4.33 -7.87 9.89
N ASP A 98 5.24 -7.29 9.13
CA ASP A 98 5.43 -5.83 9.03
C ASP A 98 4.27 -5.15 8.29
N ARG A 99 3.60 -5.88 7.40
CA ARG A 99 2.39 -5.43 6.70
C ARG A 99 1.10 -5.74 7.46
N GLY A 100 1.21 -6.11 8.74
CA GLY A 100 0.09 -6.21 9.66
C GLY A 100 -0.66 -7.55 9.66
N ALA A 101 -0.07 -8.65 9.14
CA ALA A 101 -0.74 -9.96 9.11
C ALA A 101 -1.32 -10.36 10.47
N LEU A 102 -0.52 -10.29 11.55
CA LEU A 102 -0.98 -10.63 12.89
C LEU A 102 -1.94 -9.58 13.50
N ILE A 103 -1.83 -8.33 13.08
CA ILE A 103 -2.75 -7.25 13.47
C ILE A 103 -4.14 -7.54 12.90
N MET A 104 -4.23 -7.90 11.62
CA MET A 104 -5.49 -8.24 10.96
C MET A 104 -6.17 -9.45 11.62
N ILE A 105 -5.41 -10.52 11.98
CA ILE A 105 -5.95 -11.69 12.70
C ILE A 105 -6.49 -11.27 14.07
N LYS A 106 -5.74 -10.49 14.85
CA LYS A 106 -6.19 -10.02 16.18
C LYS A 106 -7.42 -9.12 16.08
N THR A 107 -7.48 -8.28 15.07
CA THR A 107 -8.64 -7.43 14.78
C THR A 107 -9.85 -8.29 14.44
N LEU A 108 -9.70 -9.27 13.56
CA LEU A 108 -10.79 -10.17 13.19
C LEU A 108 -11.30 -10.98 14.39
N LEU A 109 -10.39 -11.47 15.24
CA LEU A 109 -10.75 -12.18 16.47
C LEU A 109 -11.56 -11.29 17.42
N THR A 110 -11.23 -10.02 17.50
CA THR A 110 -11.99 -9.05 18.31
C THR A 110 -13.36 -8.78 17.69
N LEU A 111 -13.44 -8.56 16.38
CA LEU A 111 -14.69 -8.34 15.66
C LEU A 111 -15.64 -9.53 15.71
N LYS A 112 -15.09 -10.75 15.65
CA LYS A 112 -15.89 -12.00 15.73
C LYS A 112 -16.75 -12.10 16.99
N LYS A 113 -16.37 -11.45 18.09
CA LYS A 113 -17.15 -11.43 19.34
C LYS A 113 -18.50 -10.72 19.15
N SER A 114 -18.54 -9.68 18.32
CA SER A 114 -19.76 -8.92 18.03
C SER A 114 -20.41 -9.32 16.70
N ILE A 115 -19.62 -9.79 15.74
CA ILE A 115 -20.06 -10.18 14.41
C ILE A 115 -19.52 -11.60 14.12
N PRO A 116 -20.21 -12.68 14.59
CA PRO A 116 -19.67 -14.04 14.53
C PRO A 116 -19.34 -14.56 13.13
N LYS A 117 -20.04 -14.05 12.09
CA LYS A 117 -19.85 -14.44 10.69
C LYS A 117 -18.93 -13.50 9.91
N ILE A 118 -18.30 -12.53 10.58
CA ILE A 118 -17.35 -11.63 9.90
C ILE A 118 -16.29 -12.41 9.18
N ASN A 119 -15.94 -11.98 7.97
CA ASN A 119 -14.94 -12.68 7.17
C ASN A 119 -13.89 -11.70 6.57
N LEU A 120 -12.72 -12.27 6.30
CA LEU A 120 -11.55 -11.53 5.76
C LEU A 120 -10.97 -12.30 4.59
N ALA A 121 -10.86 -11.62 3.45
CA ALA A 121 -10.10 -12.07 2.30
C ALA A 121 -8.64 -11.57 2.40
N LEU A 122 -7.68 -12.48 2.40
CA LEU A 122 -6.25 -12.18 2.35
C LEU A 122 -5.71 -12.61 0.98
N ILE A 123 -5.27 -11.62 0.18
CA ILE A 123 -4.83 -11.82 -1.20
C ILE A 123 -3.35 -11.45 -1.29
N GLY A 124 -2.51 -12.40 -1.63
CA GLY A 124 -1.09 -12.18 -1.82
C GLY A 124 -0.21 -13.30 -1.30
N ASN A 125 1.07 -13.17 -1.53
CA ASN A 125 2.05 -14.16 -1.12
C ASN A 125 2.30 -14.12 0.39
N VAL A 126 2.33 -15.29 1.02
CA VAL A 126 2.77 -15.46 2.40
C VAL A 126 4.19 -16.01 2.36
N PRO A 127 5.19 -15.33 2.95
CA PRO A 127 6.53 -15.90 3.03
C PRO A 127 6.54 -17.25 3.77
N PRO A 128 7.28 -18.27 3.31
CA PRO A 128 7.26 -19.60 3.91
C PRO A 128 7.54 -19.61 5.42
N ILE A 129 8.42 -18.73 5.88
CA ILE A 129 8.75 -18.60 7.31
C ILE A 129 7.56 -18.15 8.17
N LEU A 130 6.55 -17.49 7.57
CA LEU A 130 5.37 -16.99 8.27
C LEU A 130 4.15 -17.90 8.05
N GLU A 131 4.11 -18.67 6.97
CA GLU A 131 2.92 -19.40 6.52
C GLU A 131 2.40 -20.35 7.57
N ASP A 132 3.25 -21.23 8.08
CA ASP A 132 2.89 -22.18 9.15
C ASP A 132 2.43 -21.47 10.43
N ALA A 133 3.08 -20.39 10.80
CA ALA A 133 2.71 -19.62 11.99
C ALA A 133 1.35 -18.92 11.81
N LEU A 134 1.08 -18.42 10.60
CA LEU A 134 -0.16 -17.78 10.23
C LEU A 134 -1.32 -18.81 10.27
N ILE A 135 -1.16 -19.95 9.62
CA ILE A 135 -2.17 -21.04 9.59
C ILE A 135 -2.45 -21.54 11.00
N ARG A 136 -1.40 -21.83 11.78
CA ARG A 136 -1.59 -22.23 13.20
C ARG A 136 -2.30 -21.17 14.02
N SER A 137 -2.02 -19.88 13.77
CA SER A 137 -2.71 -18.80 14.47
C SER A 137 -4.18 -18.72 14.10
N ILE A 138 -4.53 -18.92 12.84
CA ILE A 138 -5.91 -18.95 12.35
C ILE A 138 -6.67 -20.09 13.06
N SER A 139 -6.17 -21.32 12.98
CA SER A 139 -6.84 -22.50 13.54
C SER A 139 -6.94 -22.46 15.07
N ARG A 140 -5.87 -22.08 15.78
CA ARG A 140 -5.90 -21.95 17.25
C ARG A 140 -6.93 -20.94 17.76
N ASN A 141 -7.25 -19.93 16.96
CA ASN A 141 -8.25 -18.93 17.29
C ASN A 141 -9.64 -19.26 16.71
N GLY A 142 -9.81 -20.42 16.08
CA GLY A 142 -11.07 -20.85 15.48
C GLY A 142 -11.54 -19.92 14.36
N LEU A 143 -10.62 -19.38 13.57
CA LEU A 143 -10.90 -18.41 12.49
C LEU A 143 -10.91 -19.07 11.10
N ASP A 144 -10.87 -20.40 11.01
CA ASP A 144 -10.78 -21.14 9.74
C ASP A 144 -11.94 -20.81 8.79
N ASN A 145 -13.14 -20.58 9.33
CA ASN A 145 -14.33 -20.20 8.57
C ASN A 145 -14.47 -18.68 8.37
N ASN A 146 -13.58 -17.87 8.97
CA ASN A 146 -13.62 -16.41 8.92
C ASN A 146 -12.51 -15.81 8.05
N ILE A 147 -11.49 -16.57 7.68
CA ILE A 147 -10.37 -16.11 6.86
C ILE A 147 -10.27 -16.99 5.63
N ARG A 148 -10.18 -16.34 4.46
CA ARG A 148 -9.84 -16.97 3.21
C ARG A 148 -8.49 -16.49 2.73
N LEU A 149 -7.52 -17.40 2.65
CA LEU A 149 -6.21 -17.16 2.04
C LEU A 149 -6.31 -17.51 0.56
N PHE A 150 -6.05 -16.53 -0.31
CA PHE A 150 -6.10 -16.72 -1.77
C PHE A 150 -4.74 -17.03 -2.37
N GLY A 151 -3.64 -16.76 -1.63
CA GLY A 151 -2.31 -16.84 -2.20
C GLY A 151 -2.05 -15.74 -3.22
N TYR A 152 -1.00 -15.92 -4.02
CA TYR A 152 -0.68 -15.04 -5.12
C TYR A 152 -1.65 -15.30 -6.29
N MET A 153 -2.14 -14.21 -6.87
CA MET A 153 -2.95 -14.24 -8.08
C MET A 153 -2.65 -13.03 -8.96
N ASN A 154 -3.06 -13.06 -10.21
CA ASN A 154 -2.89 -11.89 -11.07
C ASN A 154 -3.72 -10.71 -10.55
N TYR A 155 -3.27 -9.50 -10.89
CA TYR A 155 -3.84 -8.27 -10.35
C TYR A 155 -5.33 -8.09 -10.69
N TYR A 156 -5.76 -8.48 -11.90
CA TYR A 156 -7.16 -8.35 -12.30
C TYR A 156 -8.08 -9.21 -11.43
N ASP A 157 -7.73 -10.48 -11.22
CA ASP A 157 -8.53 -11.39 -10.38
C ASP A 157 -8.54 -10.95 -8.91
N ALA A 158 -7.40 -10.44 -8.42
CA ALA A 158 -7.32 -9.87 -7.08
C ALA A 158 -8.29 -8.70 -6.92
N MET A 159 -8.36 -7.80 -7.89
CA MET A 159 -9.27 -6.66 -7.87
C MET A 159 -10.74 -7.07 -7.94
N GLN A 160 -11.08 -8.19 -8.60
CA GLN A 160 -12.45 -8.73 -8.55
C GLN A 160 -12.87 -9.14 -7.13
N ILE A 161 -11.93 -9.67 -6.32
CA ILE A 161 -12.20 -10.00 -4.91
C ILE A 161 -12.31 -8.70 -4.09
N VAL A 162 -11.47 -7.70 -4.37
CA VAL A 162 -11.57 -6.37 -3.72
C VAL A 162 -12.94 -5.75 -4.00
N CYS A 163 -13.44 -5.80 -5.25
CA CYS A 163 -14.78 -5.32 -5.61
C CYS A 163 -15.90 -5.98 -4.78
N LYS A 164 -15.74 -7.26 -4.46
CA LYS A 164 -16.68 -8.04 -3.64
C LYS A 164 -16.51 -7.84 -2.13
N SER A 165 -15.66 -6.91 -1.71
CA SER A 165 -15.36 -6.66 -0.32
C SER A 165 -15.94 -5.33 0.15
N LYS A 166 -16.23 -5.20 1.46
CA LYS A 166 -16.80 -3.97 2.03
C LYS A 166 -15.71 -2.98 2.47
N ILE A 167 -14.71 -3.42 3.22
CA ILE A 167 -13.68 -2.54 3.79
C ILE A 167 -12.29 -3.08 3.48
N GLY A 168 -11.41 -2.22 2.93
CA GLY A 168 -10.00 -2.50 2.71
C GLY A 168 -9.17 -2.27 3.97
N LEU A 169 -8.15 -3.09 4.20
CA LEU A 169 -7.23 -2.95 5.31
C LEU A 169 -5.82 -2.60 4.83
N CYS A 170 -5.18 -1.62 5.51
CA CYS A 170 -3.80 -1.24 5.28
C CYS A 170 -3.10 -0.92 6.61
N LEU A 171 -2.99 -1.92 7.50
CA LEU A 171 -2.55 -1.80 8.88
C LEU A 171 -1.04 -2.10 9.00
N LEU A 172 -0.21 -1.25 8.36
CA LEU A 172 1.23 -1.41 8.32
C LEU A 172 1.86 -1.03 9.66
N LYS A 173 2.91 -1.78 10.10
CA LYS A 173 3.70 -1.39 11.26
C LYS A 173 4.53 -0.13 10.96
N PRO A 174 4.83 0.72 11.97
CA PRO A 174 5.54 1.99 11.77
C PRO A 174 7.02 1.77 11.43
N LYS A 175 7.30 1.40 10.20
CA LYS A 175 8.63 1.33 9.61
C LYS A 175 8.86 2.50 8.68
N LYS A 176 10.07 3.03 8.63
CA LYS A 176 10.43 4.22 7.89
C LYS A 176 9.95 4.17 6.42
N ASN A 177 10.18 3.05 5.73
CA ASN A 177 9.71 2.87 4.34
C ASN A 177 8.19 2.97 4.20
N TYR A 178 7.42 2.53 5.21
CA TYR A 178 5.96 2.60 5.15
C TYR A 178 5.42 3.96 5.57
N ILE A 179 6.12 4.63 6.50
CA ILE A 179 5.74 5.98 6.94
C ILE A 179 5.96 7.01 5.83
N GLU A 180 6.99 6.80 5.00
CA GLU A 180 7.46 7.76 4.00
C GLU A 180 6.99 7.45 2.56
N SER A 181 6.20 6.38 2.33
CA SER A 181 5.70 6.02 1.00
C SER A 181 4.22 5.65 1.01
N TYR A 182 3.54 5.92 -0.11
CA TYR A 182 2.15 5.50 -0.30
C TYR A 182 2.05 4.02 -0.65
N PRO A 183 1.30 3.20 0.10
CA PRO A 183 1.00 1.84 -0.31
C PRO A 183 -0.04 1.86 -1.44
N THR A 184 0.29 1.25 -2.57
CA THR A 184 -0.57 1.22 -3.78
C THR A 184 -1.98 0.74 -3.50
N LYS A 185 -2.16 -0.18 -2.53
CA LYS A 185 -3.46 -0.72 -2.15
C LYS A 185 -4.50 0.32 -1.69
N LEU A 186 -4.07 1.48 -1.19
CA LEU A 186 -5.02 2.56 -0.86
C LEU A 186 -5.71 3.05 -2.13
N PHE A 187 -4.95 3.21 -3.21
CA PHE A 187 -5.48 3.61 -4.51
C PHE A 187 -6.25 2.48 -5.19
N ASP A 188 -5.85 1.22 -4.98
CA ASP A 188 -6.61 0.05 -5.45
C ASP A 188 -8.01 0.02 -4.82
N TYR A 189 -8.13 0.28 -3.52
CA TYR A 189 -9.41 0.38 -2.83
C TYR A 189 -10.24 1.56 -3.35
N MET A 190 -9.62 2.73 -3.52
CA MET A 190 -10.29 3.91 -4.08
C MET A 190 -10.84 3.64 -5.48
N GLN A 191 -10.12 2.89 -6.31
CA GLN A 191 -10.51 2.59 -7.70
C GLN A 191 -11.85 1.86 -7.80
N VAL A 192 -12.18 1.04 -6.83
CA VAL A 192 -13.41 0.25 -6.82
C VAL A 192 -14.39 0.69 -5.72
N GLY A 193 -14.18 1.89 -5.17
CA GLY A 193 -15.06 2.47 -4.17
C GLY A 193 -15.18 1.65 -2.89
N VAL A 194 -14.11 1.02 -2.46
CA VAL A 194 -14.03 0.30 -1.19
C VAL A 194 -13.39 1.21 -0.15
N PRO A 195 -14.13 1.71 0.84
CA PRO A 195 -13.57 2.47 1.95
C PRO A 195 -12.51 1.65 2.68
N PHE A 196 -11.50 2.29 3.25
CA PHE A 196 -10.42 1.55 3.89
C PHE A 196 -10.07 2.08 5.28
N VAL A 197 -9.48 1.20 6.09
CA VAL A 197 -8.87 1.54 7.37
C VAL A 197 -7.37 1.34 7.25
N CYS A 198 -6.60 2.41 7.50
CA CYS A 198 -5.15 2.39 7.38
C CYS A 198 -4.45 2.87 8.65
N SER A 199 -3.11 2.66 8.69
CA SER A 199 -2.27 3.18 9.76
C SER A 199 -2.26 4.71 9.75
N ASN A 200 -2.24 5.36 10.93
CA ASN A 200 -2.23 6.81 11.10
C ASN A 200 -0.84 7.42 10.91
N PHE A 201 -0.22 7.14 9.77
CA PHE A 201 1.04 7.79 9.43
C PHE A 201 0.79 9.19 8.86
N PRO A 202 1.66 10.17 9.13
CA PRO A 202 1.44 11.56 8.67
C PRO A 202 1.15 11.68 7.18
N LEU A 203 1.81 10.85 6.35
CA LEU A 203 1.59 10.82 4.91
C LEU A 203 0.17 10.34 4.56
N TYR A 204 -0.34 9.31 5.26
CA TYR A 204 -1.68 8.76 5.02
C TYR A 204 -2.76 9.68 5.57
N ASP A 205 -2.51 10.31 6.72
CA ASP A 205 -3.41 11.33 7.28
C ASP A 205 -3.54 12.53 6.32
N ASN A 206 -2.44 12.98 5.72
CA ASN A 206 -2.46 14.02 4.70
C ASN A 206 -3.26 13.63 3.45
N LEU A 207 -3.16 12.37 3.00
CA LEU A 207 -3.98 11.84 1.92
C LEU A 207 -5.47 11.88 2.31
N LEU A 208 -5.81 11.34 3.48
CA LEU A 208 -7.19 11.27 3.94
C LEU A 208 -7.82 12.64 4.19
N ASN A 209 -7.05 13.60 4.69
CA ASN A 209 -7.50 14.99 4.84
C ASN A 209 -7.87 15.65 3.51
N LYS A 210 -7.25 15.21 2.40
CA LYS A 210 -7.55 15.72 1.05
C LYS A 210 -8.69 14.98 0.39
N CYS A 211 -8.72 13.65 0.47
CA CYS A 211 -9.65 12.84 -0.31
C CYS A 211 -10.81 12.25 0.51
N ASN A 212 -10.69 12.15 1.84
CA ASN A 212 -11.71 11.55 2.73
C ASN A 212 -12.26 10.22 2.19
N ALA A 213 -11.35 9.30 1.82
CA ALA A 213 -11.69 8.01 1.20
C ALA A 213 -11.62 6.82 2.17
N GLY A 214 -11.19 7.06 3.41
CA GLY A 214 -10.99 6.05 4.44
C GLY A 214 -10.78 6.66 5.81
N LEU A 215 -10.35 5.85 6.76
CA LEU A 215 -10.08 6.26 8.13
C LEU A 215 -8.69 5.77 8.55
N SER A 216 -7.96 6.60 9.28
CA SER A 216 -6.66 6.25 9.84
C SER A 216 -6.74 5.99 11.34
N ILE A 217 -5.93 5.04 11.80
CA ILE A 217 -5.86 4.67 13.22
C ILE A 217 -4.50 4.07 13.54
N ASP A 218 -4.09 4.17 14.81
CA ASP A 218 -2.89 3.48 15.28
C ASP A 218 -2.99 1.97 15.01
N PRO A 219 -2.10 1.40 14.17
CA PRO A 219 -2.14 -0.02 13.82
C PRO A 219 -1.93 -0.96 15.02
N LEU A 220 -1.43 -0.47 16.14
CA LEU A 220 -1.26 -1.26 17.36
C LEU A 220 -2.50 -1.23 18.26
N ASN A 221 -3.44 -0.32 18.02
CA ASN A 221 -4.69 -0.22 18.77
C ASN A 221 -5.80 -1.13 18.20
N ILE A 222 -5.71 -2.44 18.48
CA ILE A 222 -6.67 -3.44 17.98
C ILE A 222 -8.12 -3.11 18.32
N LYS A 223 -8.39 -2.61 19.54
CA LYS A 223 -9.74 -2.22 19.95
C LYS A 223 -10.26 -1.04 19.13
N GLY A 224 -9.42 -0.02 18.94
CA GLY A 224 -9.76 1.14 18.12
C GLY A 224 -10.02 0.75 16.66
N ILE A 225 -9.18 -0.11 16.06
CA ILE A 225 -9.39 -0.63 14.70
C ILE A 225 -10.76 -1.32 14.61
N SER A 226 -11.06 -2.20 15.57
CA SER A 226 -12.33 -2.94 15.60
C SER A 226 -13.53 -1.99 15.72
N SER A 227 -13.46 -1.01 16.62
CA SER A 227 -14.54 -0.01 16.79
C SER A 227 -14.73 0.85 15.53
N THR A 228 -13.64 1.22 14.85
CA THR A 228 -13.68 1.96 13.58
C THR A 228 -14.38 1.15 12.50
N ILE A 229 -14.08 -0.14 12.38
CA ILE A 229 -14.71 -1.04 11.40
C ILE A 229 -16.20 -1.22 11.71
N ILE A 230 -16.57 -1.44 12.97
CA ILE A 230 -17.98 -1.55 13.40
C ILE A 230 -18.72 -0.26 13.04
N GLY A 231 -18.16 0.91 13.39
CA GLY A 231 -18.77 2.19 13.05
C GLY A 231 -18.97 2.42 11.55
N LEU A 232 -18.12 1.84 10.69
CA LEU A 232 -18.33 1.88 9.24
C LEU A 232 -19.45 0.92 8.77
N PHE A 233 -19.68 -0.18 9.47
CA PHE A 233 -20.80 -1.07 9.14
C PHE A 233 -22.14 -0.49 9.59
N ASP A 234 -22.14 0.26 10.69
CA ASP A 234 -23.35 0.83 11.29
C ASP A 234 -23.77 2.16 10.62
N ASP A 235 -22.84 2.86 9.97
CA ASP A 235 -23.09 4.16 9.34
C ASP A 235 -22.98 4.04 7.80
N SER A 236 -24.11 3.71 7.16
CA SER A 236 -24.19 3.55 5.71
C SER A 236 -23.98 4.86 4.94
N GLU A 237 -24.33 6.01 5.52
CA GLU A 237 -24.12 7.32 4.90
C GLU A 237 -22.61 7.63 4.84
N LYS A 238 -21.93 7.51 5.97
CA LYS A 238 -20.48 7.68 6.05
C LYS A 238 -19.76 6.72 5.10
N TYR A 239 -20.14 5.44 5.10
CA TYR A 239 -19.58 4.44 4.20
C TYR A 239 -19.70 4.87 2.73
N ASN A 240 -20.90 5.27 2.30
CA ASN A 240 -21.16 5.69 0.92
C ASN A 240 -20.39 6.98 0.55
N ASN A 241 -20.26 7.92 1.49
CA ASN A 241 -19.50 9.14 1.26
C ASN A 241 -18.00 8.84 1.08
N LEU A 242 -17.40 8.00 1.93
CA LEU A 242 -16.00 7.58 1.79
C LEU A 242 -15.76 6.85 0.46
N SER A 243 -16.69 5.97 0.05
CA SER A 243 -16.64 5.24 -1.22
C SER A 243 -16.62 6.19 -2.42
N LYS A 244 -17.59 7.11 -2.50
CA LYS A 244 -17.68 8.11 -3.58
C LYS A 244 -16.46 9.02 -3.62
N ASN A 245 -16.01 9.48 -2.47
CA ASN A 245 -14.84 10.35 -2.35
C ASN A 245 -13.57 9.67 -2.87
N GLY A 246 -13.38 8.38 -2.57
CA GLY A 246 -12.27 7.59 -3.09
C GLY A 246 -12.23 7.55 -4.61
N ILE A 247 -13.34 7.18 -5.23
CA ILE A 247 -13.48 7.14 -6.70
C ILE A 247 -13.21 8.53 -7.32
N ASN A 248 -13.81 9.57 -6.75
CA ASN A 248 -13.66 10.93 -7.26
C ASN A 248 -12.21 11.43 -7.15
N ALA A 249 -11.56 11.18 -6.01
CA ALA A 249 -10.17 11.59 -5.81
C ALA A 249 -9.21 10.85 -6.75
N LEU A 250 -9.43 9.54 -6.94
CA LEU A 250 -8.64 8.76 -7.88
C LEU A 250 -8.80 9.30 -9.31
N ASN A 251 -10.03 9.48 -9.78
CA ASN A 251 -10.29 9.98 -11.13
C ASN A 251 -9.71 11.36 -11.38
N LYS A 252 -9.68 12.22 -10.35
CA LYS A 252 -9.19 13.60 -10.46
C LYS A 252 -7.68 13.72 -10.38
N GLU A 253 -7.03 13.01 -9.45
CA GLU A 253 -5.64 13.30 -9.05
C GLU A 253 -4.75 12.06 -8.90
N TYR A 254 -5.25 10.98 -8.26
CA TYR A 254 -4.42 9.86 -7.83
C TYR A 254 -4.35 8.73 -8.87
N ASN A 255 -4.17 9.08 -10.14
CA ASN A 255 -4.11 8.15 -11.27
C ASN A 255 -2.89 8.37 -12.15
N TRP A 256 -2.55 7.35 -12.93
CA TRP A 256 -1.39 7.39 -13.81
C TRP A 256 -1.47 8.51 -14.87
N LEU A 257 -2.63 8.79 -15.43
CA LEU A 257 -2.78 9.83 -16.45
C LEU A 257 -2.30 11.21 -15.95
N ALA A 258 -2.59 11.52 -14.68
CA ALA A 258 -2.09 12.74 -14.04
C ALA A 258 -0.54 12.76 -13.88
N GLN A 259 0.09 11.60 -13.74
CA GLN A 259 1.55 11.47 -13.66
C GLN A 259 2.19 11.40 -15.03
N GLU A 260 1.55 10.76 -16.00
CA GLU A 260 2.03 10.63 -17.38
C GLU A 260 2.29 12.00 -18.03
N ASN A 261 1.41 12.96 -17.81
CA ASN A 261 1.61 14.33 -18.31
C ASN A 261 2.90 14.97 -17.76
N LYS A 262 3.24 14.72 -16.48
CA LYS A 262 4.51 15.19 -15.90
C LYS A 262 5.72 14.51 -16.56
N LEU A 263 5.59 13.20 -16.84
CA LEU A 263 6.64 12.43 -17.52
C LEU A 263 6.86 12.94 -18.94
N PHE A 264 5.79 13.20 -19.71
CA PHE A 264 5.91 13.75 -21.05
C PHE A 264 6.55 15.13 -21.06
N HIS A 265 6.16 16.03 -20.15
CA HIS A 265 6.80 17.33 -20.01
C HIS A 265 8.30 17.19 -19.69
N LEU A 266 8.67 16.27 -18.83
CA LEU A 266 10.08 15.99 -18.52
C LEU A 266 10.85 15.56 -19.77
N ILE A 267 10.30 14.62 -20.56
CA ILE A 267 10.96 14.09 -21.76
C ILE A 267 11.09 15.18 -22.84
N GLN A 268 10.08 16.02 -23.01
CA GLN A 268 10.09 17.09 -24.01
C GLN A 268 11.01 18.27 -23.65
N SER A 269 11.14 18.57 -22.34
CA SER A 269 12.00 19.65 -21.84
C SER A 269 13.46 19.22 -21.64
N SER A 270 13.71 17.97 -21.77
CA SER A 270 15.05 17.35 -21.66
C SER A 270 15.70 17.20 -23.01
#